data_82eca8b3b5f9d1afac3b2fe405d2bff7
#
_entry.id   82eca8b3b5f9d1afac3b2fe405d2bff7
#
_cell.length_a   1.000
_cell.length_b   1.000
_cell.length_c   1.000
_cell.angle_alpha   90.00
_cell.angle_beta   90.00
_cell.angle_gamma   90.00
#
_symmetry.space_group_name_H-M   'P 1'
#
loop_
_entity.id
_entity.type
_entity.pdbx_description
1 polymer ?
#
loop_
_entity_poly.entity_id
_entity_poly.type
_entity_poly.pdbx_seq_one_letter_code
_entity_poly.pdbx_strand_id
1 'polypeptide(L)'
;MFIRASWVLSLCFVQSWLCSIVMSAEYCDDVQDWCARRIGCGMALQHFFVGCKENLFHETDVCTTSCKRALISLLSSEDDAGLDFINCNCSGDPYCLERKQGIEVCTNDVLSAIHSVNDGDSVVSCTLAKWICEADSSCLTALEFYTNHCGKLFIGDRCTERCNNSVTILYQQAKAQKLQNCECDGSEVYDCKSIRYYTDVLCFNKVYQVKNINGGDRSSVSQLCVGLMIASWLWWWRHVLGGSLSRR
;
A
#
# COMPACT_ATOMS: atom_id res chain seq x y z
N MET A 1 -22.03 -43.54 42.14
CA MET A 1 -20.85 -44.06 41.39
C MET A 1 -20.71 -43.33 40.03
N PHE A 2 -21.29 -42.15 39.85
CA PHE A 2 -21.26 -41.39 38.55
C PHE A 2 -20.37 -40.14 38.53
N ILE A 3 -19.77 -39.76 39.67
CA ILE A 3 -19.01 -38.50 39.78
C ILE A 3 -17.52 -38.63 39.33
N ARG A 4 -16.97 -39.85 39.32
CA ARG A 4 -15.55 -40.07 38.94
C ARG A 4 -15.28 -40.12 37.41
N ALA A 5 -16.29 -40.39 36.59
CA ALA A 5 -16.12 -40.48 35.14
C ALA A 5 -16.05 -39.07 34.46
N SER A 6 -16.68 -38.06 35.05
CA SER A 6 -16.72 -36.70 34.47
C SER A 6 -15.37 -35.96 34.53
N TRP A 7 -14.55 -36.23 35.57
CA TRP A 7 -13.24 -35.58 35.75
C TRP A 7 -12.17 -36.13 34.79
N VAL A 8 -12.24 -37.41 34.45
CA VAL A 8 -11.29 -38.08 33.56
C VAL A 8 -11.51 -37.59 32.11
N LEU A 9 -12.76 -37.40 31.68
CA LEU A 9 -13.08 -36.88 30.36
C LEU A 9 -12.66 -35.41 30.21
N SER A 10 -12.81 -34.60 31.28
CA SER A 10 -12.38 -33.18 31.26
C SER A 10 -10.87 -33.03 31.17
N LEU A 11 -10.09 -33.90 31.81
CA LEU A 11 -8.63 -33.92 31.74
C LEU A 11 -8.12 -34.36 30.35
N CYS A 12 -8.78 -35.33 29.71
CA CYS A 12 -8.43 -35.71 28.33
C CYS A 12 -8.71 -34.60 27.31
N PHE A 13 -9.78 -33.82 27.46
CA PHE A 13 -10.06 -32.69 26.59
C PHE A 13 -9.04 -31.55 26.77
N VAL A 14 -8.60 -31.26 28.00
CA VAL A 14 -7.58 -30.23 28.25
C VAL A 14 -6.21 -30.66 27.72
N GLN A 15 -5.85 -31.94 27.84
CA GLN A 15 -4.61 -32.48 27.26
C GLN A 15 -4.63 -32.50 25.73
N SER A 16 -5.79 -32.72 25.09
CA SER A 16 -5.95 -32.67 23.64
C SER A 16 -5.79 -31.24 23.10
N TRP A 17 -6.22 -30.22 23.85
CA TRP A 17 -6.04 -28.81 23.51
C TRP A 17 -4.61 -28.32 23.70
N LEU A 18 -3.88 -28.84 24.68
CA LEU A 18 -2.47 -28.50 24.91
C LEU A 18 -1.52 -29.13 23.89
N CYS A 19 -1.92 -30.25 23.24
CA CYS A 19 -1.11 -30.91 22.22
C CYS A 19 -1.14 -30.19 20.86
N SER A 20 -2.04 -29.26 20.66
CA SER A 20 -2.18 -28.51 19.38
C SER A 20 -1.29 -27.26 19.28
N ILE A 21 -0.43 -26.97 20.25
CA ILE A 21 0.41 -25.76 20.29
C ILE A 21 1.91 -26.07 20.17
N VAL A 22 2.29 -27.30 19.94
CA VAL A 22 3.65 -27.57 19.48
C VAL A 22 3.66 -27.38 17.97
N MET A 23 3.83 -26.12 17.52
CA MET A 23 4.30 -25.84 16.19
C MET A 23 5.72 -26.42 16.10
N SER A 24 5.83 -27.68 15.66
CA SER A 24 7.12 -28.21 15.23
C SER A 24 7.57 -27.33 14.07
N ALA A 25 8.70 -26.63 14.22
CA ALA A 25 9.32 -25.94 13.11
C ALA A 25 9.53 -26.97 12.00
N GLU A 26 8.79 -26.84 10.90
CA GLU A 26 8.90 -27.75 9.75
C GLU A 26 10.30 -27.63 9.16
N TYR A 27 10.82 -28.73 8.64
CA TYR A 27 12.12 -28.74 7.99
C TYR A 27 12.08 -27.96 6.68
N CYS A 28 13.16 -27.24 6.37
CA CYS A 28 13.21 -26.37 5.18
C CYS A 28 12.98 -27.13 3.87
N ASP A 29 13.45 -28.37 3.76
CA ASP A 29 13.24 -29.20 2.57
C ASP A 29 11.75 -29.53 2.37
N ASP A 30 11.04 -29.89 3.45
CA ASP A 30 9.63 -30.22 3.38
C ASP A 30 8.79 -29.00 3.04
N VAL A 31 9.09 -27.84 3.64
CA VAL A 31 8.40 -26.57 3.38
C VAL A 31 8.69 -26.06 1.98
N GLN A 32 9.93 -26.19 1.51
CA GLN A 32 10.30 -25.83 0.15
C GLN A 32 9.53 -26.67 -0.88
N ASP A 33 9.46 -27.99 -0.66
CA ASP A 33 8.72 -28.91 -1.53
C ASP A 33 7.23 -28.61 -1.51
N TRP A 34 6.67 -28.28 -0.35
CA TRP A 34 5.27 -27.94 -0.23
C TRP A 34 4.93 -26.60 -0.95
N CYS A 35 5.76 -25.58 -0.77
CA CYS A 35 5.66 -24.31 -1.51
C CYS A 35 5.78 -24.51 -3.02
N ALA A 36 6.76 -25.30 -3.48
CA ALA A 36 7.03 -25.55 -4.89
C ALA A 36 5.86 -26.22 -5.64
N ARG A 37 5.04 -27.01 -4.94
CA ARG A 37 3.86 -27.68 -5.51
C ARG A 37 2.65 -26.75 -5.68
N ARG A 38 2.67 -25.57 -5.08
CA ARG A 38 1.63 -24.54 -5.17
C ARG A 38 1.99 -23.54 -6.25
N ILE A 39 1.06 -23.26 -7.16
CA ILE A 39 1.36 -22.41 -8.34
C ILE A 39 1.87 -21.03 -7.90
N GLY A 40 1.20 -20.34 -6.99
CA GLY A 40 1.59 -19.01 -6.53
C GLY A 40 2.91 -19.03 -5.75
N CYS A 41 3.01 -19.88 -4.74
CA CYS A 41 4.21 -20.01 -3.92
C CYS A 41 5.40 -20.53 -4.72
N GLY A 42 5.22 -21.53 -5.59
CA GLY A 42 6.30 -22.08 -6.42
C GLY A 42 6.91 -21.07 -7.39
N MET A 43 6.09 -20.24 -8.01
CA MET A 43 6.58 -19.15 -8.87
C MET A 43 7.33 -18.10 -8.04
N ALA A 44 6.78 -17.70 -6.89
CA ALA A 44 7.43 -16.76 -5.98
C ALA A 44 8.77 -17.31 -5.45
N LEU A 45 8.83 -18.61 -5.13
CA LEU A 45 10.06 -19.30 -4.71
C LEU A 45 11.12 -19.31 -5.81
N GLN A 46 10.73 -19.55 -7.05
CA GLN A 46 11.64 -19.45 -8.20
C GLN A 46 12.16 -18.02 -8.36
N HIS A 47 11.30 -17.02 -8.27
CA HIS A 47 11.71 -15.61 -8.32
C HIS A 47 12.63 -15.25 -7.15
N PHE A 48 12.43 -15.83 -5.98
CA PHE A 48 13.31 -15.66 -4.83
C PHE A 48 14.73 -16.16 -5.11
N PHE A 49 14.90 -17.38 -5.62
CA PHE A 49 16.23 -17.92 -5.92
C PHE A 49 16.96 -17.12 -7.01
N VAL A 50 16.23 -16.58 -7.99
CA VAL A 50 16.81 -15.75 -9.05
C VAL A 50 17.08 -14.33 -8.55
N GLY A 51 16.12 -13.70 -7.89
CA GLY A 51 16.19 -12.30 -7.47
C GLY A 51 17.13 -12.06 -6.28
N CYS A 52 17.30 -13.06 -5.41
CA CYS A 52 18.19 -12.99 -4.25
C CYS A 52 19.56 -13.65 -4.48
N LYS A 53 19.92 -14.02 -5.70
CA LYS A 53 21.16 -14.75 -5.99
C LYS A 53 22.37 -14.11 -5.32
N GLU A 54 22.58 -12.80 -5.49
CA GLU A 54 23.72 -12.07 -4.94
C GLU A 54 23.75 -12.12 -3.41
N ASN A 55 22.60 -12.02 -2.75
CA ASN A 55 22.50 -12.14 -1.29
C ASN A 55 22.70 -13.59 -0.82
N LEU A 56 22.12 -14.57 -1.52
CA LEU A 56 22.23 -16.01 -1.17
C LEU A 56 23.67 -16.54 -1.25
N PHE A 57 24.51 -15.97 -2.11
CA PHE A 57 25.91 -16.35 -2.27
C PHE A 57 26.89 -15.35 -1.62
N HIS A 58 26.39 -14.46 -0.76
CA HIS A 58 27.21 -13.46 -0.04
C HIS A 58 28.04 -12.55 -0.96
N GLU A 59 27.56 -12.29 -2.18
CA GLU A 59 28.20 -11.35 -3.11
C GLU A 59 27.95 -9.88 -2.69
N THR A 60 26.98 -9.65 -1.80
CA THR A 60 26.66 -8.34 -1.25
C THR A 60 26.11 -8.42 0.17
N ASP A 61 26.48 -7.43 1.02
CA ASP A 61 25.97 -7.24 2.36
C ASP A 61 24.78 -6.28 2.41
N VAL A 62 24.27 -5.86 1.25
CA VAL A 62 23.13 -4.93 1.13
C VAL A 62 21.98 -5.67 0.50
N CYS A 63 20.76 -5.45 1.04
CA CYS A 63 19.54 -5.98 0.43
C CYS A 63 19.32 -5.38 -0.96
N THR A 64 19.50 -6.16 -2.02
CA THR A 64 19.27 -5.69 -3.38
C THR A 64 17.77 -5.48 -3.63
N THR A 65 17.42 -4.51 -4.49
CA THR A 65 16.02 -4.23 -4.85
C THR A 65 15.33 -5.46 -5.46
N SER A 66 16.06 -6.27 -6.24
CA SER A 66 15.54 -7.52 -6.81
C SER A 66 15.23 -8.55 -5.73
N CYS A 67 16.11 -8.70 -4.73
CA CYS A 67 15.86 -9.61 -3.60
C CYS A 67 14.71 -9.11 -2.73
N LYS A 68 14.66 -7.83 -2.41
CA LYS A 68 13.56 -7.24 -1.67
C LYS A 68 12.20 -7.50 -2.32
N ARG A 69 12.09 -7.26 -3.64
CA ARG A 69 10.87 -7.55 -4.40
C ARG A 69 10.52 -9.03 -4.41
N ALA A 70 11.50 -9.90 -4.60
CA ALA A 70 11.30 -11.35 -4.63
C ALA A 70 10.84 -11.90 -3.27
N LEU A 71 11.42 -11.42 -2.16
CA LEU A 71 10.98 -11.75 -0.80
C LEU A 71 9.57 -11.24 -0.52
N ILE A 72 9.22 -10.01 -0.92
CA ILE A 72 7.85 -9.49 -0.78
C ILE A 72 6.87 -10.39 -1.52
N SER A 73 7.20 -10.80 -2.75
CA SER A 73 6.37 -11.73 -3.52
C SER A 73 6.19 -13.07 -2.80
N LEU A 74 7.26 -13.64 -2.27
CA LEU A 74 7.23 -14.92 -1.56
C LEU A 74 6.41 -14.84 -0.27
N LEU A 75 6.64 -13.80 0.55
CA LEU A 75 5.95 -13.62 1.83
C LEU A 75 4.50 -13.12 1.69
N SER A 76 4.12 -12.61 0.52
CA SER A 76 2.74 -12.22 0.22
C SER A 76 1.97 -13.31 -0.53
N SER A 77 2.60 -14.47 -0.78
CA SER A 77 1.95 -15.60 -1.41
C SER A 77 0.81 -16.16 -0.55
N GLU A 78 -0.14 -16.85 -1.19
CA GLU A 78 -1.30 -17.42 -0.52
C GLU A 78 -0.88 -18.45 0.55
N ASP A 79 -1.68 -18.57 1.59
CA ASP A 79 -1.58 -19.60 2.66
C ASP A 79 -0.29 -19.55 3.51
N ASP A 80 0.34 -18.39 3.67
CA ASP A 80 1.55 -18.19 4.51
C ASP A 80 2.76 -19.09 4.18
N ALA A 81 2.68 -19.85 3.07
CA ALA A 81 3.70 -20.81 2.65
C ALA A 81 5.10 -20.20 2.49
N GLY A 82 5.17 -18.94 2.04
CA GLY A 82 6.42 -18.21 1.94
C GLY A 82 6.98 -17.81 3.29
N LEU A 83 6.12 -17.50 4.26
CA LEU A 83 6.53 -17.20 5.64
C LEU A 83 7.07 -18.45 6.34
N ASP A 84 6.43 -19.59 6.14
CA ASP A 84 6.90 -20.88 6.66
C ASP A 84 8.28 -21.22 6.09
N PHE A 85 8.51 -20.98 4.79
CA PHE A 85 9.81 -21.18 4.16
C PHE A 85 10.92 -20.30 4.76
N ILE A 86 10.65 -19.05 5.04
CA ILE A 86 11.63 -18.16 5.67
C ILE A 86 11.93 -18.58 7.12
N ASN A 87 10.92 -19.08 7.84
CA ASN A 87 11.04 -19.47 9.25
C ASN A 87 11.38 -20.95 9.49
N CYS A 88 11.50 -21.77 8.45
CA CYS A 88 11.77 -23.21 8.54
C CYS A 88 13.07 -23.54 9.29
N ASN A 89 13.18 -24.81 9.74
CA ASN A 89 14.37 -25.31 10.43
C ASN A 89 15.33 -26.02 9.46
N CYS A 90 16.57 -25.56 9.40
CA CYS A 90 17.61 -26.14 8.54
C CYS A 90 18.16 -27.49 9.04
N SER A 91 17.79 -27.97 10.23
CA SER A 91 18.26 -29.26 10.80
C SER A 91 19.79 -29.43 10.83
N GLY A 92 20.53 -28.32 10.85
CA GLY A 92 22.00 -28.35 10.84
C GLY A 92 22.61 -28.48 9.43
N ASP A 93 21.81 -28.45 8.36
CA ASP A 93 22.32 -28.40 6.99
C ASP A 93 23.08 -27.07 6.76
N PRO A 94 24.41 -27.15 6.46
CA PRO A 94 25.23 -25.96 6.32
C PRO A 94 24.82 -25.10 5.11
N TYR A 95 24.34 -25.68 4.02
CA TYR A 95 23.89 -24.93 2.84
C TYR A 95 22.59 -24.15 3.11
N CYS A 96 21.67 -24.76 3.86
CA CYS A 96 20.45 -24.09 4.28
C CYS A 96 20.78 -22.91 5.20
N LEU A 97 21.67 -23.11 6.19
CA LEU A 97 22.08 -22.06 7.13
C LEU A 97 22.76 -20.90 6.41
N GLU A 98 23.69 -21.19 5.49
CA GLU A 98 24.37 -20.19 4.68
C GLU A 98 23.39 -19.31 3.88
N ARG A 99 22.42 -19.95 3.20
CA ARG A 99 21.37 -19.22 2.47
C ARG A 99 20.51 -18.34 3.37
N LYS A 100 20.13 -18.83 4.55
CA LYS A 100 19.38 -18.02 5.51
C LYS A 100 20.16 -16.81 6.01
N GLN A 101 21.45 -16.97 6.29
CA GLN A 101 22.32 -15.86 6.65
C GLN A 101 22.42 -14.83 5.54
N GLY A 102 22.55 -15.26 4.28
CA GLY A 102 22.64 -14.37 3.12
C GLY A 102 21.42 -13.46 2.92
N ILE A 103 20.23 -13.91 3.30
CA ILE A 103 19.00 -13.11 3.17
C ILE A 103 18.62 -12.36 4.46
N GLU A 104 19.32 -12.56 5.57
CA GLU A 104 18.99 -11.94 6.85
C GLU A 104 18.97 -10.41 6.76
N VAL A 105 19.89 -9.83 5.99
CA VAL A 105 19.95 -8.39 5.72
C VAL A 105 18.68 -7.84 5.06
N CYS A 106 17.94 -8.67 4.31
CA CYS A 106 16.67 -8.31 3.67
C CYS A 106 15.45 -8.57 4.54
N THR A 107 15.49 -9.60 5.38
CA THR A 107 14.31 -10.15 6.04
C THR A 107 13.63 -9.13 6.96
N ASN A 108 14.38 -8.41 7.78
CA ASN A 108 13.82 -7.42 8.71
C ASN A 108 13.11 -6.28 7.98
N ASP A 109 13.72 -5.75 6.92
CA ASP A 109 13.14 -4.67 6.11
C ASP A 109 11.86 -5.12 5.41
N VAL A 110 11.86 -6.35 4.86
CA VAL A 110 10.72 -6.90 4.14
C VAL A 110 9.57 -7.23 5.08
N LEU A 111 9.82 -7.87 6.23
CA LEU A 111 8.80 -8.15 7.23
C LEU A 111 8.17 -6.85 7.75
N SER A 112 8.97 -5.85 8.06
CA SER A 112 8.49 -4.53 8.47
C SER A 112 7.60 -3.89 7.40
N ALA A 113 8.00 -3.98 6.14
CA ALA A 113 7.23 -3.48 5.01
C ALA A 113 5.88 -4.20 4.86
N ILE A 114 5.85 -5.53 4.97
CA ILE A 114 4.61 -6.33 4.89
C ILE A 114 3.67 -6.03 6.08
N HIS A 115 4.21 -5.91 7.29
CA HIS A 115 3.42 -5.51 8.45
C HIS A 115 2.76 -4.14 8.24
N SER A 116 3.50 -3.17 7.69
CA SER A 116 2.95 -1.84 7.37
C SER A 116 1.80 -1.90 6.36
N VAL A 117 1.82 -2.84 5.41
CA VAL A 117 0.71 -3.02 4.45
C VAL A 117 -0.52 -3.61 5.11
N ASN A 118 -0.35 -4.53 6.05
CA ASN A 118 -1.46 -5.16 6.78
C ASN A 118 -2.07 -4.24 7.84
N ASP A 119 -1.35 -3.21 8.27
CA ASP A 119 -1.88 -2.17 9.15
C ASP A 119 -2.76 -1.18 8.35
N GLY A 120 -4.05 -1.11 8.69
CA GLY A 120 -5.06 -0.29 8.00
C GLY A 120 -4.69 1.19 7.90
N ASP A 121 -4.07 1.73 8.94
CA ASP A 121 -3.79 3.16 9.09
C ASP A 121 -2.43 3.58 8.50
N SER A 122 -1.53 2.64 8.25
CA SER A 122 -0.20 2.95 7.71
C SER A 122 -0.24 3.33 6.23
N VAL A 123 0.53 4.34 5.86
CA VAL A 123 0.79 4.72 4.46
C VAL A 123 2.10 4.06 4.03
N VAL A 124 2.08 3.40 2.89
CA VAL A 124 3.24 2.71 2.31
C VAL A 124 3.65 3.35 0.98
N SER A 125 4.87 3.11 0.50
CA SER A 125 5.27 3.58 -0.83
C SER A 125 4.44 2.91 -1.94
N CYS A 126 4.21 3.62 -3.04
CA CYS A 126 3.47 3.06 -4.18
C CYS A 126 4.22 1.91 -4.84
N THR A 127 5.54 1.90 -4.79
CA THR A 127 6.37 0.78 -5.23
C THR A 127 6.08 -0.49 -4.41
N LEU A 128 6.04 -0.39 -3.08
CA LEU A 128 5.72 -1.51 -2.20
C LEU A 128 4.28 -2.01 -2.41
N ALA A 129 3.31 -1.08 -2.42
CA ALA A 129 1.90 -1.43 -2.68
C ALA A 129 1.71 -2.17 -4.01
N LYS A 130 2.46 -1.75 -5.04
CA LYS A 130 2.47 -2.40 -6.35
C LYS A 130 3.05 -3.81 -6.30
N TRP A 131 4.19 -4.02 -5.63
CA TRP A 131 4.80 -5.35 -5.53
C TRP A 131 3.91 -6.36 -4.80
N ILE A 132 3.19 -5.93 -3.78
CA ILE A 132 2.23 -6.79 -3.06
C ILE A 132 1.02 -7.13 -3.93
N CYS A 133 0.52 -6.19 -4.74
CA CYS A 133 -0.52 -6.47 -5.72
C CYS A 133 -0.01 -7.45 -6.80
N GLU A 134 1.23 -7.27 -7.29
CA GLU A 134 1.85 -8.17 -8.28
C GLU A 134 2.06 -9.59 -7.76
N ALA A 135 2.17 -9.79 -6.44
CA ALA A 135 2.32 -11.10 -5.83
C ALA A 135 1.01 -11.92 -5.79
N ASP A 136 -0.13 -11.27 -5.91
CA ASP A 136 -1.46 -11.91 -5.94
C ASP A 136 -1.98 -12.00 -7.38
N SER A 137 -2.38 -13.17 -7.82
CA SER A 137 -2.77 -13.42 -9.22
C SER A 137 -3.99 -12.60 -9.67
N SER A 138 -4.96 -12.42 -8.79
CA SER A 138 -6.17 -11.64 -9.07
C SER A 138 -5.87 -10.15 -9.15
N CYS A 139 -5.04 -9.66 -8.22
CA CYS A 139 -4.59 -8.29 -8.20
C CYS A 139 -3.67 -7.96 -9.38
N LEU A 140 -2.73 -8.85 -9.72
CA LEU A 140 -1.87 -8.72 -10.90
C LEU A 140 -2.69 -8.61 -12.18
N THR A 141 -3.67 -9.50 -12.36
CA THR A 141 -4.57 -9.46 -13.52
C THR A 141 -5.32 -8.12 -13.61
N ALA A 142 -5.86 -7.64 -12.49
CA ALA A 142 -6.55 -6.35 -12.45
C ALA A 142 -5.59 -5.17 -12.74
N LEU A 143 -4.34 -5.24 -12.25
CA LEU A 143 -3.29 -4.26 -12.51
C LEU A 143 -2.89 -4.25 -14.00
N GLU A 144 -2.82 -5.40 -14.65
CA GLU A 144 -2.55 -5.52 -16.10
C GLU A 144 -3.69 -4.90 -16.92
N PHE A 145 -4.95 -5.15 -16.57
CA PHE A 145 -6.09 -4.50 -17.21
C PHE A 145 -6.04 -2.98 -17.05
N TYR A 146 -5.73 -2.49 -15.86
CA TYR A 146 -5.52 -1.06 -15.62
C TYR A 146 -4.41 -0.50 -16.52
N THR A 147 -3.27 -1.14 -16.55
CA THR A 147 -2.11 -0.71 -17.36
C THR A 147 -2.45 -0.67 -18.85
N ASN A 148 -3.16 -1.68 -19.36
CA ASN A 148 -3.51 -1.81 -20.76
C ASN A 148 -4.60 -0.83 -21.22
N HIS A 149 -5.53 -0.44 -20.33
CA HIS A 149 -6.70 0.36 -20.73
C HIS A 149 -6.56 1.85 -20.36
N CYS A 150 -5.61 2.21 -19.48
CA CYS A 150 -5.48 3.56 -18.96
C CYS A 150 -4.34 4.40 -19.61
N GLY A 151 -3.80 4.00 -20.76
CA GLY A 151 -2.72 4.74 -21.44
C GLY A 151 -3.04 6.22 -21.67
N LYS A 152 -4.29 6.58 -21.97
CA LYS A 152 -4.72 8.00 -22.13
C LYS A 152 -4.76 8.74 -20.80
N LEU A 153 -5.07 8.05 -19.71
CA LEU A 153 -5.01 8.61 -18.36
C LEU A 153 -3.58 8.94 -17.96
N PHE A 154 -2.63 8.05 -18.26
CA PHE A 154 -1.22 8.22 -17.87
C PHE A 154 -0.55 9.44 -18.50
N ILE A 155 -1.05 9.90 -19.64
CA ILE A 155 -0.60 11.13 -20.29
C ILE A 155 -1.48 12.35 -19.95
N GLY A 156 -2.46 12.22 -19.06
CA GLY A 156 -3.34 13.29 -18.61
C GLY A 156 -4.41 13.72 -19.64
N ASP A 157 -4.68 12.90 -20.66
CA ASP A 157 -5.68 13.23 -21.70
C ASP A 157 -7.11 13.06 -21.13
N ARG A 158 -7.50 11.82 -20.82
CA ARG A 158 -8.84 11.49 -20.31
C ARG A 158 -8.91 10.12 -19.64
N CYS A 159 -9.87 9.95 -18.73
CA CYS A 159 -10.28 8.66 -18.22
C CYS A 159 -11.38 8.09 -19.11
N THR A 160 -11.08 7.06 -19.90
CA THR A 160 -12.08 6.35 -20.70
C THR A 160 -12.96 5.49 -19.80
N GLU A 161 -14.17 5.11 -20.25
CA GLU A 161 -15.04 4.21 -19.50
C GLU A 161 -14.33 2.88 -19.15
N ARG A 162 -13.59 2.30 -20.10
CA ARG A 162 -12.80 1.07 -19.86
C ARG A 162 -11.71 1.28 -18.81
N CYS A 163 -11.03 2.43 -18.85
CA CYS A 163 -10.04 2.77 -17.83
C CYS A 163 -10.69 2.93 -16.46
N ASN A 164 -11.79 3.68 -16.36
CA ASN A 164 -12.53 3.87 -15.11
C ASN A 164 -12.98 2.54 -14.50
N ASN A 165 -13.53 1.64 -15.32
CA ASN A 165 -13.90 0.30 -14.88
C ASN A 165 -12.68 -0.51 -14.40
N SER A 166 -11.54 -0.42 -15.11
CA SER A 166 -10.32 -1.14 -14.73
C SER A 166 -9.74 -0.62 -13.40
N VAL A 167 -9.72 0.70 -13.18
CA VAL A 167 -9.31 1.29 -11.89
C VAL A 167 -10.24 0.82 -10.77
N THR A 168 -11.55 0.83 -11.01
CA THR A 168 -12.54 0.42 -10.01
C THR A 168 -12.37 -1.06 -9.63
N ILE A 169 -12.17 -1.94 -10.62
CA ILE A 169 -11.93 -3.37 -10.39
C ILE A 169 -10.61 -3.58 -9.63
N LEU A 170 -9.54 -2.85 -10.01
CA LEU A 170 -8.25 -2.91 -9.31
C LEU A 170 -8.41 -2.54 -7.83
N TYR A 171 -9.09 -1.45 -7.54
CA TYR A 171 -9.27 -0.99 -6.15
C TYR A 171 -10.20 -1.88 -5.31
N GLN A 172 -10.95 -2.79 -5.92
CA GLN A 172 -11.73 -3.81 -5.21
C GLN A 172 -10.88 -5.02 -4.79
N GLN A 173 -9.67 -5.19 -5.36
CA GLN A 173 -8.79 -6.28 -4.96
C GLN A 173 -8.25 -6.05 -3.55
N ALA A 174 -8.29 -7.08 -2.69
CA ALA A 174 -7.80 -6.98 -1.31
C ALA A 174 -6.33 -6.51 -1.24
N LYS A 175 -5.48 -7.04 -2.12
CA LYS A 175 -4.04 -6.69 -2.18
C LYS A 175 -3.74 -5.35 -2.88
N ALA A 176 -4.76 -4.68 -3.47
CA ALA A 176 -4.62 -3.37 -4.10
C ALA A 176 -5.09 -2.20 -3.21
N GLN A 177 -5.62 -2.45 -2.03
CA GLN A 177 -6.19 -1.40 -1.18
C GLN A 177 -5.18 -0.28 -0.89
N LYS A 178 -3.92 -0.62 -0.66
CA LYS A 178 -2.86 0.36 -0.41
C LYS A 178 -2.47 1.19 -1.65
N LEU A 179 -2.79 0.75 -2.88
CA LEU A 179 -2.57 1.54 -4.09
C LEU A 179 -3.41 2.81 -4.15
N GLN A 180 -4.53 2.87 -3.41
CA GLN A 180 -5.41 4.04 -3.39
C GLN A 180 -4.80 5.23 -2.65
N ASN A 181 -4.02 4.97 -1.59
CA ASN A 181 -3.49 5.99 -0.68
C ASN A 181 -1.99 5.88 -0.42
N CYS A 182 -1.26 5.11 -1.23
CA CYS A 182 0.19 4.98 -1.11
C CYS A 182 0.90 6.33 -1.30
N GLU A 183 2.13 6.44 -0.88
CA GLU A 183 2.98 7.62 -1.06
C GLU A 183 3.91 7.45 -2.25
N CYS A 184 3.94 8.46 -3.13
CA CYS A 184 4.91 8.53 -4.23
C CYS A 184 6.23 9.08 -3.67
N ASP A 185 7.16 8.19 -3.34
CA ASP A 185 8.43 8.51 -2.68
C ASP A 185 9.60 8.74 -3.66
N GLY A 186 9.36 8.53 -4.96
CA GLY A 186 10.35 8.70 -6.02
C GLY A 186 11.13 7.41 -6.34
N SER A 187 10.80 6.29 -5.70
CA SER A 187 11.35 4.97 -6.03
C SER A 187 10.66 4.33 -7.25
N GLU A 188 9.56 4.93 -7.69
CA GLU A 188 8.78 4.44 -8.82
C GLU A 188 9.50 4.67 -10.15
N VAL A 189 9.41 3.69 -11.05
CA VAL A 189 9.93 3.78 -12.43
C VAL A 189 9.00 4.54 -13.39
N TYR A 190 7.90 5.12 -12.87
CA TYR A 190 6.88 5.86 -13.61
C TYR A 190 6.53 7.16 -12.87
N ASP A 191 5.89 8.10 -13.54
CA ASP A 191 5.45 9.37 -12.93
C ASP A 191 4.23 9.14 -12.01
N CYS A 192 4.51 8.63 -10.83
CA CYS A 192 3.53 8.28 -9.81
C CYS A 192 2.62 9.47 -9.45
N LYS A 193 3.19 10.65 -9.23
CA LYS A 193 2.45 11.83 -8.77
C LYS A 193 1.46 12.32 -9.81
N SER A 194 1.88 12.40 -11.06
CA SER A 194 1.00 12.81 -12.16
C SER A 194 -0.10 11.78 -12.41
N ILE A 195 0.22 10.50 -12.45
CA ILE A 195 -0.78 9.44 -12.65
C ILE A 195 -1.82 9.44 -11.54
N ARG A 196 -1.41 9.60 -10.29
CA ARG A 196 -2.32 9.70 -9.16
C ARG A 196 -3.24 10.93 -9.28
N TYR A 197 -2.67 12.09 -9.58
CA TYR A 197 -3.45 13.31 -9.81
C TYR A 197 -4.47 13.12 -10.94
N TYR A 198 -4.05 12.58 -12.08
CA TYR A 198 -4.94 12.34 -13.22
C TYR A 198 -6.04 11.33 -12.88
N THR A 199 -5.71 10.27 -12.13
CA THR A 199 -6.70 9.30 -11.67
C THR A 199 -7.77 9.95 -10.81
N ASP A 200 -7.37 10.77 -9.85
CA ASP A 200 -8.29 11.46 -8.96
C ASP A 200 -9.17 12.48 -9.69
N VAL A 201 -8.58 13.28 -10.58
CA VAL A 201 -9.31 14.35 -11.29
C VAL A 201 -10.15 13.81 -12.44
N LEU A 202 -9.56 12.96 -13.30
CA LEU A 202 -10.20 12.55 -14.55
C LEU A 202 -11.13 11.34 -14.40
N CYS A 203 -10.85 10.41 -13.48
CA CYS A 203 -11.69 9.25 -13.25
C CYS A 203 -12.70 9.47 -12.11
N PHE A 204 -12.29 10.12 -11.02
CA PHE A 204 -13.10 10.27 -9.82
C PHE A 204 -13.63 11.69 -9.57
N ASN A 205 -13.37 12.63 -10.47
CA ASN A 205 -13.82 14.03 -10.38
C ASN A 205 -13.46 14.72 -9.05
N LYS A 206 -12.35 14.32 -8.41
CA LYS A 206 -11.89 14.96 -7.18
C LYS A 206 -11.38 16.36 -7.49
N VAL A 207 -11.92 17.38 -6.80
CA VAL A 207 -11.48 18.76 -6.94
C VAL A 207 -10.34 19.01 -5.95
N TYR A 208 -9.13 19.17 -6.44
CA TYR A 208 -8.02 19.66 -5.63
C TYR A 208 -8.16 21.17 -5.46
N GLN A 209 -8.44 21.62 -4.24
CA GLN A 209 -8.29 23.02 -3.90
C GLN A 209 -6.79 23.36 -3.96
N VAL A 210 -6.39 24.11 -4.97
CA VAL A 210 -5.06 24.71 -5.00
C VAL A 210 -5.00 25.66 -3.82
N LYS A 211 -4.36 25.27 -2.72
CA LYS A 211 -3.92 26.21 -1.69
C LYS A 211 -2.93 27.15 -2.39
N ASN A 212 -3.42 28.33 -2.76
CA ASN A 212 -2.57 29.40 -3.24
C ASN A 212 -1.50 29.67 -2.18
N ILE A 213 -0.28 29.20 -2.40
CA ILE A 213 0.90 29.45 -1.57
C ILE A 213 1.35 30.94 -1.68
N ASN A 214 0.62 31.75 -2.41
CA ASN A 214 0.73 33.20 -2.37
C ASN A 214 -0.25 33.74 -1.31
N GLY A 215 0.00 33.39 -0.05
CA GLY A 215 -0.65 33.99 1.12
C GLY A 215 -0.16 35.43 1.34
N GLY A 216 -0.43 36.31 0.41
CA GLY A 216 -0.58 37.73 0.69
C GLY A 216 -2.05 37.92 1.08
N ASP A 217 -2.24 38.35 2.31
CA ASP A 217 -3.51 38.64 2.97
C ASP A 217 -4.36 39.63 2.12
N ARG A 218 -5.13 39.09 1.16
CA ARG A 218 -5.98 39.89 0.25
C ARG A 218 -7.40 40.05 0.78
N SER A 219 -7.71 39.49 1.92
CA SER A 219 -9.06 39.63 2.52
C SER A 219 -9.29 40.95 3.23
N SER A 220 -8.23 41.68 3.59
CA SER A 220 -8.31 42.98 4.29
C SER A 220 -8.58 44.17 3.33
N VAL A 221 -8.12 44.09 2.07
CA VAL A 221 -8.23 45.23 1.13
C VAL A 221 -9.64 45.36 0.51
N SER A 222 -10.34 44.24 0.33
CA SER A 222 -11.68 44.28 -0.28
C SER A 222 -12.76 44.82 0.69
N GLN A 223 -12.62 44.60 2.00
CA GLN A 223 -13.54 45.16 2.99
C GLN A 223 -13.30 46.66 3.23
N LEU A 224 -12.06 47.11 3.15
CA LEU A 224 -11.74 48.55 3.25
C LEU A 224 -12.24 49.35 2.02
N CYS A 225 -12.15 48.79 0.83
CA CYS A 225 -12.66 49.48 -0.39
C CYS A 225 -14.19 49.56 -0.39
N VAL A 226 -14.91 48.56 0.05
CA VAL A 226 -16.38 48.60 0.15
C VAL A 226 -16.82 49.57 1.24
N GLY A 227 -16.13 49.62 2.38
CA GLY A 227 -16.40 50.57 3.46
C GLY A 227 -16.20 52.05 3.00
N LEU A 228 -15.15 52.33 2.26
CA LEU A 228 -14.88 53.68 1.74
C LEU A 228 -15.87 54.09 0.65
N MET A 229 -16.36 53.19 -0.18
CA MET A 229 -17.39 53.50 -1.18
C MET A 229 -18.74 53.82 -0.55
N ILE A 230 -19.14 53.07 0.51
CA ILE A 230 -20.39 53.34 1.23
C ILE A 230 -20.29 54.65 2.02
N ALA A 231 -19.17 54.96 2.64
CA ALA A 231 -18.95 56.21 3.37
C ALA A 231 -18.98 57.44 2.44
N SER A 232 -18.38 57.35 1.24
CA SER A 232 -18.42 58.42 0.22
C SER A 232 -19.82 58.64 -0.36
N TRP A 233 -20.62 57.55 -0.52
CA TRP A 233 -22.00 57.62 -0.99
C TRP A 233 -22.92 58.27 0.03
N LEU A 234 -22.80 57.94 1.33
CA LEU A 234 -23.54 58.54 2.44
C LEU A 234 -23.16 60.01 2.64
N TRP A 235 -21.86 60.38 2.48
CA TRP A 235 -21.40 61.78 2.54
C TRP A 235 -21.98 62.59 1.41
N TRP A 236 -21.99 62.05 0.16
CA TRP A 236 -22.55 62.69 -1.03
C TRP A 236 -24.08 62.90 -0.87
N TRP A 237 -24.80 61.93 -0.37
CA TRP A 237 -26.26 62.01 -0.08
C TRP A 237 -26.59 63.08 0.95
N ARG A 238 -25.79 63.22 1.97
CA ARG A 238 -26.00 64.21 3.05
C ARG A 238 -25.71 65.65 2.61
N HIS A 239 -24.74 65.86 1.71
CA HIS A 239 -24.41 67.20 1.25
C HIS A 239 -25.15 67.67 0.00
N VAL A 240 -25.56 66.77 -0.90
CA VAL A 240 -26.27 67.14 -2.14
C VAL A 240 -27.77 67.23 -1.93
N LEU A 241 -28.36 66.35 -1.14
CA LEU A 241 -29.83 66.33 -0.89
C LEU A 241 -30.26 67.05 0.38
N GLY A 242 -29.37 67.19 1.38
CA GLY A 242 -29.66 67.93 2.60
C GLY A 242 -29.55 69.44 2.50
N GLY A 243 -28.99 69.95 1.42
CA GLY A 243 -28.82 71.39 1.20
C GLY A 243 -30.04 72.14 0.65
N SER A 244 -31.19 71.47 0.40
CA SER A 244 -32.34 72.08 -0.27
C SER A 244 -33.52 72.40 0.65
N LEU A 245 -33.38 72.32 1.95
CA LEU A 245 -34.52 72.60 2.90
C LEU A 245 -34.17 73.65 3.95
N SER A 246 -33.50 74.75 3.54
CA SER A 246 -33.38 75.96 4.39
C SER A 246 -33.50 77.22 3.59
N ARG A 247 -34.66 77.45 3.04
CA ARG A 247 -35.17 78.80 2.69
C ARG A 247 -36.68 78.72 2.55
N ARG A 248 -37.39 78.87 3.67
CA ARG A 248 -38.59 79.74 3.82
C ARG A 248 -38.99 79.83 5.25
#